data_878ff02abf23ddc7ee4a2c26b72ede50
#
_entry.id   878ff02abf23ddc7ee4a2c26b72ede50
#
_cell.length_a   1.000
_cell.length_b   1.000
_cell.length_c   1.000
_cell.angle_alpha   90.00
_cell.angle_beta   90.00
_cell.angle_gamma   90.00
#
_symmetry.space_group_name_H-M   'P 1'
#
loop_
_entity.id
_entity.type
_entity.pdbx_description
1 polymer ?
#
loop_
_entity_poly.entity_id
_entity_poly.type
_entity_poly.pdbx_seq_one_letter_code
_entity_poly.pdbx_strand_id
1 'polypeptide(L)'
;MTFRVVALALSLAAAPAMAQPQPSRSLSNDVIIIGEREAPRTAEQRALDRAVENAMTAFQRQSSQLFKKRGFSGGYGIATTAVAITGDTGKRMNLKVPPDLWRWASVTKQVVAVLVMQEVAQGHIALDAPVNRYLPAFKSQNAGTITVRQLLRHQSGLPNPDDVAASSIADSAYYFPFYKGSRDPLTGYCAGKPKDRPGGNWAYNNCDYIVAGALLEAVTGKNWRALVEERIAKPLGLKSLAAFPSKARTRPGFDGKRPEPSYDLATFESAGALYGSVDDLLRFDMALISGSLLPETARAEMWDGRPELGSIALGQWVFEAPLKGCDKPVRIVERRGAIGGVQVRNFILPDRFTAVAAFTDQGNFDFGEVWQGQGFSFDLLSLAACGVPTP
;
A
#
# COMPACT_ATOMS: atom_id res chain seq x y z
N MET A 1 -21.53 10.04 11.62
CA MET A 1 -20.76 8.89 11.10
C MET A 1 -21.47 8.39 9.87
N THR A 2 -20.90 8.59 8.70
CA THR A 2 -21.48 8.07 7.45
C THR A 2 -20.65 6.86 7.06
N PHE A 3 -21.24 5.67 7.14
CA PHE A 3 -20.60 4.42 6.73
C PHE A 3 -20.99 4.11 5.27
N ARG A 4 -20.03 3.74 4.47
CA ARG A 4 -20.30 3.11 3.16
C ARG A 4 -19.94 1.64 3.27
N VAL A 5 -20.88 0.80 2.94
CA VAL A 5 -20.73 -0.65 2.85
C VAL A 5 -20.70 -1.02 1.37
N VAL A 6 -19.67 -1.71 0.94
CA VAL A 6 -19.57 -2.25 -0.42
C VAL A 6 -19.42 -3.76 -0.29
N ALA A 7 -20.42 -4.49 -0.76
CA ALA A 7 -20.32 -5.95 -0.88
C ALA A 7 -19.46 -6.29 -2.11
N LEU A 8 -18.37 -7.02 -1.92
CA LEU A 8 -17.55 -7.54 -3.01
C LEU A 8 -18.07 -8.92 -3.40
N ALA A 9 -18.79 -9.01 -4.52
CA ALA A 9 -19.08 -10.28 -5.15
C ALA A 9 -17.88 -10.66 -6.04
N LEU A 10 -17.05 -11.60 -5.60
CA LEU A 10 -16.06 -12.26 -6.47
C LEU A 10 -16.75 -13.39 -7.22
N SER A 11 -17.10 -13.15 -8.49
CA SER A 11 -17.47 -14.22 -9.39
C SER A 11 -16.20 -14.88 -9.96
N LEU A 12 -15.95 -16.12 -9.57
CA LEU A 12 -15.00 -17.00 -10.25
C LEU A 12 -15.61 -17.42 -11.58
N ALA A 13 -15.27 -16.75 -12.67
CA ALA A 13 -15.58 -17.18 -14.02
C ALA A 13 -14.37 -17.91 -14.61
N ALA A 14 -14.56 -19.19 -14.92
CA ALA A 14 -13.65 -19.98 -15.72
C ALA A 14 -13.58 -19.39 -17.15
N ALA A 15 -12.38 -19.30 -17.70
CA ALA A 15 -12.15 -18.77 -19.05
C ALA A 15 -12.67 -19.77 -20.11
N PRO A 16 -13.45 -19.33 -21.10
CA PRO A 16 -13.69 -20.10 -22.31
C PRO A 16 -12.70 -19.76 -23.42
N ALA A 17 -12.38 -20.78 -24.21
CA ALA A 17 -11.50 -20.75 -25.39
C ALA A 17 -11.96 -19.75 -26.45
N MET A 18 -10.98 -19.17 -27.16
CA MET A 18 -11.19 -18.25 -28.27
C MET A 18 -11.98 -18.88 -29.42
N ALA A 19 -13.06 -18.20 -29.85
CA ALA A 19 -13.70 -18.42 -31.13
C ALA A 19 -13.62 -17.13 -31.98
N GLN A 20 -13.33 -17.29 -33.26
CA GLN A 20 -13.12 -16.22 -34.26
C GLN A 20 -14.44 -15.52 -34.67
N PRO A 21 -14.41 -14.28 -35.18
CA PRO A 21 -15.59 -13.51 -35.49
C PRO A 21 -16.22 -13.89 -36.84
N GLN A 22 -17.53 -13.93 -36.90
CA GLN A 22 -18.36 -13.95 -38.13
C GLN A 22 -19.16 -12.64 -38.24
N PRO A 23 -19.54 -12.21 -39.47
CA PRO A 23 -19.97 -10.83 -39.72
C PRO A 23 -21.45 -10.54 -39.48
N SER A 24 -21.69 -9.27 -39.27
CA SER A 24 -22.93 -8.54 -39.02
C SER A 24 -24.18 -8.95 -39.78
N ARG A 25 -25.32 -9.04 -39.07
CA ARG A 25 -26.66 -8.73 -39.56
C ARG A 25 -27.32 -7.73 -38.60
N SER A 26 -27.76 -6.61 -39.18
CA SER A 26 -28.59 -5.62 -38.50
C SER A 26 -29.99 -6.18 -38.26
N LEU A 27 -30.49 -6.05 -37.01
CA LEU A 27 -31.92 -6.10 -36.73
C LEU A 27 -32.25 -5.09 -35.62
N SER A 28 -33.37 -4.44 -35.84
CA SER A 28 -34.01 -3.33 -35.17
C SER A 28 -34.25 -3.49 -33.67
N ASN A 29 -34.29 -2.32 -33.03
CA ASN A 29 -34.73 -2.01 -31.68
C ASN A 29 -35.93 -2.84 -31.20
N ASP A 30 -35.71 -3.58 -30.13
CA ASP A 30 -36.62 -3.82 -29.00
C ASP A 30 -35.82 -4.57 -27.96
N VAL A 31 -35.07 -3.85 -27.10
CA VAL A 31 -34.45 -4.42 -25.93
C VAL A 31 -35.50 -4.55 -24.84
N ILE A 32 -36.15 -5.68 -24.79
CA ILE A 32 -36.86 -6.13 -23.57
C ILE A 32 -35.79 -6.47 -22.55
N ILE A 33 -35.54 -5.55 -21.61
CA ILE A 33 -34.77 -5.85 -20.39
C ILE A 33 -35.64 -6.82 -19.57
N ILE A 34 -35.47 -8.11 -19.81
CA ILE A 34 -35.91 -9.14 -18.87
C ILE A 34 -34.93 -9.00 -17.71
N GLY A 35 -35.34 -8.31 -16.64
CA GLY A 35 -34.62 -8.33 -15.39
C GLY A 35 -34.47 -9.80 -14.96
N GLU A 36 -33.26 -10.32 -14.97
CA GLU A 36 -32.97 -11.60 -14.35
C GLU A 36 -33.40 -11.46 -12.90
N ARG A 37 -34.52 -12.15 -12.55
CA ARG A 37 -34.89 -12.32 -11.14
C ARG A 37 -33.78 -13.17 -10.53
N GLU A 38 -32.97 -12.56 -9.65
CA GLU A 38 -32.06 -13.35 -8.81
C GLU A 38 -32.84 -14.51 -8.22
N ALA A 39 -32.31 -15.71 -8.39
CA ALA A 39 -32.91 -16.90 -7.80
C ALA A 39 -33.12 -16.70 -6.28
N PRO A 40 -34.26 -17.12 -5.71
CA PRO A 40 -34.52 -16.88 -4.29
C PRO A 40 -33.39 -17.51 -3.45
N ARG A 41 -32.74 -16.71 -2.63
CA ARG A 41 -31.61 -17.13 -1.76
C ARG A 41 -32.05 -18.32 -0.89
N THR A 42 -31.18 -19.31 -0.77
CA THR A 42 -31.42 -20.48 0.10
C THR A 42 -31.49 -20.08 1.57
N ALA A 43 -32.01 -20.93 2.44
CA ALA A 43 -31.99 -20.69 3.89
C ALA A 43 -30.57 -20.54 4.44
N GLU A 44 -29.63 -21.31 3.89
CA GLU A 44 -28.21 -21.26 4.24
C GLU A 44 -27.56 -19.94 3.82
N GLN A 45 -27.81 -19.46 2.60
CA GLN A 45 -27.33 -18.13 2.14
C GLN A 45 -27.88 -17.02 3.02
N ARG A 46 -29.16 -17.05 3.40
CA ARG A 46 -29.75 -16.06 4.32
C ARG A 46 -29.16 -16.12 5.73
N ALA A 47 -28.77 -17.33 6.19
CA ALA A 47 -28.11 -17.48 7.49
C ALA A 47 -26.69 -16.91 7.45
N LEU A 48 -25.95 -17.15 6.37
CA LEU A 48 -24.62 -16.60 6.14
C LEU A 48 -24.67 -15.07 6.04
N ASP A 49 -25.60 -14.51 5.26
CA ASP A 49 -25.79 -13.05 5.15
C ASP A 49 -26.02 -12.40 6.52
N ARG A 50 -26.88 -13.00 7.36
CA ARG A 50 -27.11 -12.51 8.73
C ARG A 50 -25.88 -12.61 9.63
N ALA A 51 -25.11 -13.70 9.50
CA ALA A 51 -23.88 -13.87 10.26
C ALA A 51 -22.84 -12.78 9.89
N VAL A 52 -22.69 -12.52 8.60
CA VAL A 52 -21.82 -11.45 8.07
C VAL A 52 -22.28 -10.07 8.58
N GLU A 53 -23.58 -9.75 8.48
CA GLU A 53 -24.15 -8.48 8.97
C GLU A 53 -23.93 -8.28 10.47
N ASN A 54 -24.14 -9.32 11.27
CA ASN A 54 -23.89 -9.29 12.71
C ASN A 54 -22.41 -9.07 13.04
N ALA A 55 -21.51 -9.76 12.33
CA ALA A 55 -20.07 -9.60 12.48
C ALA A 55 -19.62 -8.17 12.11
N MET A 56 -20.14 -7.63 11.00
CA MET A 56 -19.89 -6.24 10.58
C MET A 56 -20.33 -5.24 11.66
N THR A 57 -21.56 -5.40 12.18
CA THR A 57 -22.11 -4.53 13.22
C THR A 57 -21.27 -4.59 14.50
N ALA A 58 -20.83 -5.80 14.89
CA ALA A 58 -19.96 -6.01 16.04
C ALA A 58 -18.59 -5.32 15.82
N PHE A 59 -17.96 -5.50 14.67
CA PHE A 59 -16.69 -4.85 14.34
C PHE A 59 -16.82 -3.31 14.37
N GLN A 60 -17.84 -2.75 13.74
CA GLN A 60 -18.09 -1.30 13.73
C GLN A 60 -18.25 -0.73 15.13
N ARG A 61 -18.99 -1.43 16.00
CA ARG A 61 -19.18 -1.01 17.40
C ARG A 61 -17.87 -1.07 18.18
N GLN A 62 -17.14 -2.18 18.08
CA GLN A 62 -15.90 -2.39 18.84
C GLN A 62 -14.78 -1.45 18.34
N SER A 63 -14.63 -1.28 17.03
CA SER A 63 -13.67 -0.34 16.44
C SER A 63 -14.00 1.11 16.85
N SER A 64 -15.28 1.50 16.86
CA SER A 64 -15.68 2.84 17.32
C SER A 64 -15.32 3.10 18.79
N GLN A 65 -15.47 2.08 19.66
CA GLN A 65 -15.05 2.16 21.06
C GLN A 65 -13.53 2.28 21.19
N LEU A 66 -12.78 1.47 20.41
CA LEU A 66 -11.32 1.53 20.35
C LEU A 66 -10.84 2.91 19.90
N PHE A 67 -11.40 3.46 18.83
CA PHE A 67 -11.02 4.77 18.29
C PHE A 67 -11.27 5.89 19.31
N LYS A 68 -12.43 5.86 19.97
CA LYS A 68 -12.73 6.82 21.06
C LYS A 68 -11.74 6.67 22.22
N LYS A 69 -11.46 5.44 22.66
CA LYS A 69 -10.53 5.16 23.77
C LYS A 69 -9.11 5.63 23.47
N ARG A 70 -8.65 5.45 22.23
CA ARG A 70 -7.29 5.78 21.79
C ARG A 70 -7.16 7.19 21.20
N GLY A 71 -8.25 7.94 21.07
CA GLY A 71 -8.25 9.28 20.47
C GLY A 71 -7.95 9.26 18.98
N PHE A 72 -8.19 8.15 18.28
CA PHE A 72 -7.96 8.03 16.84
C PHE A 72 -8.94 8.90 16.05
N SER A 73 -8.39 9.67 15.11
CA SER A 73 -9.14 10.47 14.14
C SER A 73 -8.58 10.26 12.75
N GLY A 74 -9.38 9.74 11.83
CA GLY A 74 -8.94 9.48 10.46
C GLY A 74 -9.76 8.43 9.73
N GLY A 75 -9.26 8.02 8.57
CA GLY A 75 -9.83 6.98 7.75
C GLY A 75 -9.37 5.59 8.17
N TYR A 76 -10.25 4.63 8.10
CA TYR A 76 -9.91 3.24 8.41
C TYR A 76 -10.72 2.27 7.56
N GLY A 77 -10.26 1.05 7.46
CA GLY A 77 -11.01 -0.01 6.83
C GLY A 77 -10.46 -1.40 7.10
N ILE A 78 -11.35 -2.36 6.89
CA ILE A 78 -11.06 -3.78 6.88
C ILE A 78 -11.71 -4.40 5.65
N ALA A 79 -11.00 -5.31 4.99
CA ALA A 79 -11.54 -6.16 3.93
C ALA A 79 -11.23 -7.62 4.22
N THR A 80 -12.21 -8.47 3.93
CA THR A 80 -12.10 -9.94 3.93
C THR A 80 -12.61 -10.47 2.59
N THR A 81 -12.64 -11.78 2.40
CA THR A 81 -13.26 -12.38 1.20
C THR A 81 -14.76 -12.09 1.10
N ALA A 82 -15.44 -11.84 2.23
CA ALA A 82 -16.90 -11.68 2.28
C ALA A 82 -17.34 -10.21 2.29
N VAL A 83 -16.52 -9.30 2.85
CA VAL A 83 -16.95 -7.93 3.13
C VAL A 83 -15.78 -6.94 3.17
N ALA A 84 -16.07 -5.71 2.74
CA ALA A 84 -15.20 -4.56 3.02
C ALA A 84 -15.98 -3.48 3.77
N ILE A 85 -15.39 -2.98 4.84
CA ILE A 85 -15.93 -1.89 5.67
C ILE A 85 -14.91 -0.77 5.65
N THR A 86 -15.34 0.43 5.29
CA THR A 86 -14.53 1.63 5.41
C THR A 86 -15.28 2.70 6.20
N GLY A 87 -14.55 3.53 6.92
CA GLY A 87 -15.12 4.64 7.68
C GLY A 87 -14.12 5.76 7.90
N ASP A 88 -14.62 6.88 8.36
CA ASP A 88 -13.82 8.05 8.73
C ASP A 88 -14.37 8.63 10.05
N THR A 89 -13.50 8.69 11.04
CA THR A 89 -13.80 9.28 12.36
C THR A 89 -13.28 10.71 12.50
N GLY A 90 -12.55 11.20 11.47
CA GLY A 90 -11.98 12.54 11.47
C GLY A 90 -13.07 13.61 11.52
N LYS A 91 -12.78 14.70 12.23
CA LYS A 91 -13.60 15.90 12.13
C LYS A 91 -13.53 16.37 10.67
N ARG A 92 -14.68 16.47 10.01
CA ARG A 92 -14.77 17.13 8.70
C ARG A 92 -14.38 18.58 8.91
N MET A 93 -13.09 18.88 8.75
CA MET A 93 -12.69 20.27 8.57
C MET A 93 -13.35 20.73 7.27
N ASN A 94 -13.76 22.01 7.19
CA ASN A 94 -14.30 22.63 5.96
C ASN A 94 -13.23 22.72 4.84
N LEU A 95 -12.54 21.62 4.60
CA LEU A 95 -11.54 21.51 3.56
C LEU A 95 -12.24 21.20 2.25
N LYS A 96 -11.95 21.99 1.21
CA LYS A 96 -12.33 21.70 -0.18
C LYS A 96 -11.52 20.51 -0.73
N VAL A 97 -11.45 19.42 0.03
CA VAL A 97 -10.68 18.20 -0.27
C VAL A 97 -11.64 17.02 -0.15
N PRO A 98 -11.63 16.07 -1.07
CA PRO A 98 -12.37 14.83 -0.89
C PRO A 98 -12.01 14.22 0.46
N PRO A 99 -12.97 13.93 1.35
CA PRO A 99 -12.70 13.51 2.73
C PRO A 99 -12.00 12.15 2.83
N ASP A 100 -11.97 11.40 1.76
CA ASP A 100 -11.46 10.05 1.63
C ASP A 100 -10.16 9.93 0.82
N LEU A 101 -9.55 11.06 0.40
CA LEU A 101 -8.32 11.04 -0.38
C LEU A 101 -7.08 11.28 0.50
N TRP A 102 -6.29 10.22 0.67
CA TRP A 102 -5.15 10.17 1.55
C TRP A 102 -3.84 10.02 0.79
N ARG A 103 -2.73 10.57 1.32
CA ARG A 103 -1.38 10.20 0.90
C ARG A 103 -1.10 8.78 1.38
N TRP A 104 -0.72 7.90 0.48
CA TRP A 104 -0.26 6.57 0.85
C TRP A 104 1.18 6.61 1.39
N ALA A 105 1.87 7.71 1.15
CA ALA A 105 3.23 7.90 1.61
C ALA A 105 4.09 6.66 1.31
N SER A 106 4.83 6.14 2.27
CA SER A 106 5.70 4.99 2.06
C SER A 106 4.99 3.65 1.77
N VAL A 107 3.66 3.58 1.79
CA VAL A 107 2.92 2.43 1.21
C VAL A 107 3.18 2.35 -0.30
N THR A 108 3.53 3.46 -0.95
CA THR A 108 4.05 3.48 -2.34
C THR A 108 5.12 2.44 -2.58
N LYS A 109 6.01 2.21 -1.61
CA LYS A 109 7.09 1.23 -1.72
C LYS A 109 6.58 -0.21 -1.88
N GLN A 110 5.49 -0.55 -1.23
CA GLN A 110 4.85 -1.87 -1.39
C GLN A 110 4.32 -2.04 -2.81
N VAL A 111 3.67 -1.02 -3.37
CA VAL A 111 3.19 -1.03 -4.76
C VAL A 111 4.33 -1.14 -5.75
N VAL A 112 5.42 -0.37 -5.54
CA VAL A 112 6.62 -0.42 -6.40
C VAL A 112 7.30 -1.79 -6.30
N ALA A 113 7.39 -2.38 -5.11
CA ALA A 113 7.92 -3.73 -4.95
C ALA A 113 7.07 -4.77 -5.71
N VAL A 114 5.73 -4.64 -5.73
CA VAL A 114 4.86 -5.50 -6.56
C VAL A 114 5.22 -5.37 -8.03
N LEU A 115 5.41 -4.16 -8.55
CA LEU A 115 5.80 -3.95 -9.95
C LEU A 115 7.16 -4.56 -10.27
N VAL A 116 8.15 -4.41 -9.38
CA VAL A 116 9.47 -5.08 -9.54
C VAL A 116 9.30 -6.60 -9.52
N MET A 117 8.49 -7.14 -8.62
CA MET A 117 8.25 -8.58 -8.54
C MET A 117 7.46 -9.13 -9.74
N GLN A 118 6.66 -8.32 -10.42
CA GLN A 118 6.06 -8.68 -11.71
C GLN A 118 7.15 -8.87 -12.79
N GLU A 119 8.14 -7.96 -12.86
CA GLU A 119 9.28 -8.10 -13.77
C GLU A 119 10.18 -9.29 -13.39
N VAL A 120 10.33 -9.58 -12.10
CA VAL A 120 11.03 -10.78 -11.63
C VAL A 120 10.31 -12.05 -12.07
N ALA A 121 9.00 -12.11 -11.92
CA ALA A 121 8.19 -13.25 -12.32
C ALA A 121 8.23 -13.51 -13.84
N GLN A 122 8.45 -12.46 -14.63
CA GLN A 122 8.62 -12.54 -16.10
C GLN A 122 10.07 -12.82 -16.52
N GLY A 123 11.02 -12.88 -15.59
CA GLY A 123 12.44 -13.11 -15.86
C GLY A 123 13.21 -11.88 -16.40
N HIS A 124 12.58 -10.71 -16.43
CA HIS A 124 13.23 -9.47 -16.88
C HIS A 124 14.18 -8.90 -15.84
N ILE A 125 13.90 -9.13 -14.55
CA ILE A 125 14.74 -8.73 -13.42
C ILE A 125 15.14 -9.97 -12.62
N ALA A 126 16.43 -10.07 -12.28
CA ALA A 126 16.93 -11.00 -11.27
C ALA A 126 17.20 -10.24 -9.96
N LEU A 127 16.61 -10.68 -8.85
CA LEU A 127 16.73 -9.99 -7.57
C LEU A 127 18.18 -9.87 -7.10
N ASP A 128 19.01 -10.86 -7.36
CA ASP A 128 20.40 -10.91 -6.91
C ASP A 128 21.39 -10.37 -7.95
N ALA A 129 20.91 -9.83 -9.08
CA ALA A 129 21.72 -9.12 -10.02
C ALA A 129 22.08 -7.70 -9.53
N PRO A 130 23.27 -7.19 -9.82
CA PRO A 130 23.65 -5.83 -9.47
C PRO A 130 22.80 -4.82 -10.26
N VAL A 131 22.47 -3.71 -9.61
CA VAL A 131 21.58 -2.66 -10.14
C VAL A 131 22.12 -2.04 -11.43
N ASN A 132 23.44 -1.89 -11.56
CA ASN A 132 24.06 -1.33 -12.78
C ASN A 132 23.86 -2.19 -14.03
N ARG A 133 23.49 -3.47 -13.88
CA ARG A 133 23.08 -4.32 -15.02
C ARG A 133 21.87 -3.71 -15.75
N TYR A 134 20.97 -3.10 -15.02
CA TYR A 134 19.72 -2.50 -15.53
C TYR A 134 19.85 -0.99 -15.68
N LEU A 135 20.68 -0.35 -14.84
CA LEU A 135 20.93 1.08 -14.78
C LEU A 135 22.41 1.41 -15.01
N PRO A 136 22.94 1.23 -16.23
CA PRO A 136 24.36 1.48 -16.51
C PRO A 136 24.77 2.93 -16.32
N ALA A 137 23.81 3.87 -16.36
CA ALA A 137 24.05 5.30 -16.13
C ALA A 137 24.02 5.69 -14.64
N PHE A 138 23.76 4.77 -13.71
CA PHE A 138 23.71 5.06 -12.27
C PHE A 138 25.12 5.36 -11.72
N LYS A 139 25.34 6.57 -11.25
CA LYS A 139 26.66 7.08 -10.86
C LYS A 139 27.09 6.77 -9.43
N SER A 140 26.25 6.08 -8.64
CA SER A 140 26.67 5.70 -7.29
C SER A 140 27.89 4.78 -7.32
N GLN A 141 28.82 4.97 -6.38
CA GLN A 141 29.97 4.09 -6.19
C GLN A 141 29.56 2.65 -5.87
N ASN A 142 28.37 2.47 -5.30
CA ASN A 142 27.82 1.14 -4.96
C ASN A 142 27.03 0.51 -6.12
N ALA A 143 26.85 1.18 -7.27
CA ALA A 143 25.98 0.72 -8.36
C ALA A 143 26.29 -0.71 -8.86
N GLY A 144 27.57 -1.10 -8.87
CA GLY A 144 28.02 -2.42 -9.32
C GLY A 144 27.93 -3.52 -8.27
N THR A 145 27.59 -3.17 -7.03
CA THR A 145 27.53 -4.12 -5.90
C THR A 145 26.18 -4.19 -5.23
N ILE A 146 25.35 -3.15 -5.32
CA ILE A 146 23.97 -3.18 -4.84
C ILE A 146 23.17 -4.14 -5.70
N THR A 147 22.52 -5.15 -5.10
CA THR A 147 21.55 -5.97 -5.80
C THR A 147 20.14 -5.36 -5.75
N VAL A 148 19.27 -5.76 -6.68
CA VAL A 148 17.86 -5.34 -6.66
C VAL A 148 17.18 -5.73 -5.33
N ARG A 149 17.49 -6.93 -4.81
CA ARG A 149 17.03 -7.40 -3.48
C ARG A 149 17.44 -6.43 -2.37
N GLN A 150 18.68 -5.98 -2.38
CA GLN A 150 19.19 -5.05 -1.36
C GLN A 150 18.53 -3.68 -1.43
N LEU A 151 18.18 -3.18 -2.63
CA LEU A 151 17.34 -1.99 -2.75
C LEU A 151 15.99 -2.19 -2.06
N LEU A 152 15.27 -3.28 -2.40
CA LEU A 152 13.94 -3.51 -1.86
C LEU A 152 13.94 -3.80 -0.35
N ARG A 153 15.07 -4.22 0.23
CA ARG A 153 15.28 -4.50 1.66
C ARG A 153 15.93 -3.36 2.45
N HIS A 154 16.17 -2.21 1.84
CA HIS A 154 16.86 -1.09 2.51
C HIS A 154 18.26 -1.46 3.01
N GLN A 155 19.05 -2.13 2.17
CA GLN A 155 20.44 -2.54 2.42
C GLN A 155 21.41 -2.02 1.36
N SER A 156 21.07 -0.95 0.65
CA SER A 156 21.89 -0.42 -0.44
C SER A 156 23.12 0.38 0.02
N GLY A 157 23.05 0.96 1.20
CA GLY A 157 24.03 1.93 1.69
C GLY A 157 24.00 3.26 0.95
N LEU A 158 22.99 3.57 0.14
CA LEU A 158 22.82 4.85 -0.55
C LEU A 158 22.57 6.00 0.44
N PRO A 159 22.80 7.28 0.04
CA PRO A 159 22.39 8.43 0.84
C PRO A 159 20.86 8.43 0.99
N ASN A 160 20.36 8.96 2.11
CA ASN A 160 18.91 9.07 2.34
C ASN A 160 18.52 10.54 2.56
N PRO A 161 17.55 11.08 1.79
CA PRO A 161 17.10 12.46 1.99
C PRO A 161 16.56 12.76 3.40
N ASP A 162 16.09 11.74 4.12
CA ASP A 162 15.55 11.88 5.49
C ASP A 162 16.65 12.08 6.56
N ASP A 163 17.93 11.79 6.24
CA ASP A 163 19.01 11.86 7.22
C ASP A 163 19.60 13.27 7.39
N VAL A 164 19.16 14.19 6.59
CA VAL A 164 19.64 15.55 6.70
C VAL A 164 19.00 16.19 7.93
N ALA A 165 19.84 16.51 8.92
CA ALA A 165 19.38 17.03 10.19
C ALA A 165 18.48 18.27 9.99
N ALA A 166 17.33 18.27 10.66
CA ALA A 166 16.36 19.38 10.64
C ALA A 166 16.95 20.74 11.11
N SER A 167 18.17 20.74 11.63
CA SER A 167 18.90 21.93 12.07
C SER A 167 19.51 22.75 10.92
N SER A 168 19.68 22.19 9.72
CA SER A 168 20.11 22.93 8.54
C SER A 168 18.98 22.97 7.52
N ILE A 169 18.10 23.93 7.64
CA ILE A 169 16.99 24.20 6.70
C ILE A 169 17.47 24.27 5.23
N ALA A 170 18.76 24.51 5.00
CA ALA A 170 19.33 24.55 3.67
C ALA A 170 19.50 23.18 3.02
N ASP A 171 19.78 22.13 3.77
CA ASP A 171 20.18 20.81 3.24
C ASP A 171 19.08 19.74 3.35
N SER A 172 18.13 19.85 4.31
CA SER A 172 16.95 18.98 4.39
C SER A 172 15.87 19.34 3.37
N ALA A 173 16.22 20.19 2.43
CA ALA A 173 15.31 20.77 1.46
C ALA A 173 14.86 19.80 0.35
N TYR A 174 15.36 18.54 0.32
CA TYR A 174 15.09 17.62 -0.79
C TYR A 174 13.60 17.53 -1.18
N TYR A 175 12.71 17.53 -0.21
CA TYR A 175 11.27 17.43 -0.45
C TYR A 175 10.54 18.79 -0.59
N PHE A 176 11.29 19.89 -0.65
CA PHE A 176 10.70 21.22 -0.74
C PHE A 176 10.95 21.88 -2.09
N PRO A 177 10.07 22.80 -2.53
CA PRO A 177 10.22 23.50 -3.81
C PRO A 177 11.53 24.31 -3.94
N PHE A 178 12.13 24.72 -2.83
CA PHE A 178 13.34 25.53 -2.81
C PHE A 178 14.66 24.72 -2.88
N TYR A 179 14.60 23.38 -2.95
CA TYR A 179 15.79 22.56 -3.14
C TYR A 179 16.49 22.87 -4.45
N LYS A 180 17.79 23.10 -4.40
CA LYS A 180 18.62 23.50 -5.55
C LYS A 180 19.46 22.37 -6.13
N GLY A 181 19.56 21.22 -5.45
CA GLY A 181 20.27 20.04 -5.93
C GLY A 181 19.49 19.28 -7.02
N SER A 182 20.19 18.38 -7.69
CA SER A 182 19.55 17.47 -8.65
C SER A 182 18.81 16.34 -7.94
N ARG A 183 17.56 16.09 -8.36
CA ARG A 183 16.74 14.93 -7.95
C ARG A 183 16.76 13.80 -8.98
N ASP A 184 17.56 13.92 -10.02
CA ASP A 184 17.71 12.83 -10.98
C ASP A 184 18.15 11.55 -10.25
N PRO A 185 17.46 10.43 -10.39
CA PRO A 185 17.71 9.22 -9.61
C PRO A 185 19.08 8.59 -9.91
N LEU A 186 19.64 8.83 -11.10
CA LEU A 186 20.86 8.17 -11.58
C LEU A 186 22.12 9.01 -11.38
N THR A 187 21.99 10.34 -11.31
CA THR A 187 23.12 11.30 -11.30
C THR A 187 23.01 12.34 -10.20
N GLY A 188 21.84 12.47 -9.56
CA GLY A 188 21.56 13.45 -8.52
C GLY A 188 21.85 12.94 -7.11
N TYR A 189 21.01 13.37 -6.15
CA TYR A 189 21.20 13.09 -4.72
C TYR A 189 21.40 11.61 -4.41
N CYS A 190 20.54 10.72 -4.98
CA CYS A 190 20.58 9.28 -4.71
C CYS A 190 21.84 8.58 -5.29
N ALA A 191 22.51 9.21 -6.24
CA ALA A 191 23.79 8.75 -6.78
C ALA A 191 25.01 9.30 -6.02
N GLY A 192 24.78 10.10 -5.00
CA GLY A 192 25.83 10.74 -4.19
C GLY A 192 26.68 9.73 -3.40
N LYS A 193 27.54 10.27 -2.53
CA LYS A 193 28.44 9.45 -1.71
C LYS A 193 27.64 8.44 -0.88
N PRO A 194 27.91 7.12 -1.01
CA PRO A 194 27.29 6.12 -0.17
C PRO A 194 27.59 6.33 1.32
N LYS A 195 26.65 5.94 2.17
CA LYS A 195 26.79 6.00 3.63
C LYS A 195 27.39 4.72 4.19
N ASP A 196 27.13 3.58 3.52
CA ASP A 196 27.61 2.28 3.95
C ASP A 196 27.83 1.34 2.75
N ARG A 197 28.34 0.14 3.03
CA ARG A 197 28.47 -0.94 2.04
C ARG A 197 27.13 -1.62 1.81
N PRO A 198 26.82 -2.03 0.56
CA PRO A 198 25.63 -2.83 0.29
C PRO A 198 25.64 -4.17 1.05
N GLY A 199 24.44 -4.62 1.46
CA GLY A 199 24.27 -5.88 2.18
C GLY A 199 24.61 -5.82 3.67
N GLY A 200 24.90 -4.64 4.20
CA GLY A 200 25.09 -4.40 5.63
C GLY A 200 23.77 -4.40 6.41
N ASN A 201 23.78 -3.68 7.54
CA ASN A 201 22.60 -3.53 8.38
C ASN A 201 21.44 -2.88 7.60
N TRP A 202 20.23 -3.23 8.01
CA TRP A 202 19.04 -2.56 7.54
C TRP A 202 19.04 -1.08 7.94
N ALA A 203 18.82 -0.20 6.98
CA ALA A 203 18.67 1.24 7.22
C ALA A 203 17.63 1.80 6.25
N TYR A 204 16.48 2.22 6.78
CA TYR A 204 15.40 2.78 5.96
C TYR A 204 15.91 3.88 5.04
N ASN A 205 15.56 3.80 3.75
CA ASN A 205 16.10 4.71 2.75
C ASN A 205 15.11 4.99 1.61
N ASN A 206 14.79 6.26 1.37
CA ASN A 206 13.92 6.65 0.27
C ASN A 206 14.64 6.54 -1.09
N CYS A 207 15.95 6.79 -1.16
CA CYS A 207 16.69 6.63 -2.42
C CYS A 207 16.60 5.22 -2.97
N ASP A 208 16.50 4.18 -2.13
CA ASP A 208 16.35 2.81 -2.59
C ASP A 208 15.15 2.65 -3.52
N TYR A 209 14.03 3.24 -3.15
CA TYR A 209 12.81 3.14 -3.93
C TYR A 209 12.71 4.17 -5.05
N ILE A 210 13.37 5.32 -4.93
CA ILE A 210 13.55 6.25 -6.05
C ILE A 210 14.35 5.56 -7.17
N VAL A 211 15.44 4.87 -6.81
CA VAL A 211 16.25 4.09 -7.77
C VAL A 211 15.49 2.85 -8.29
N ALA A 212 14.67 2.17 -7.45
CA ALA A 212 13.82 1.08 -7.90
C ALA A 212 12.77 1.52 -8.94
N GLY A 213 12.23 2.75 -8.80
CA GLY A 213 11.37 3.35 -9.83
C GLY A 213 12.12 3.55 -11.15
N ALA A 214 13.32 4.12 -11.10
CA ALA A 214 14.15 4.29 -12.29
C ALA A 214 14.53 2.94 -12.93
N LEU A 215 14.75 1.89 -12.12
CA LEU A 215 15.02 0.54 -12.60
C LEU A 215 13.81 -0.03 -13.36
N LEU A 216 12.59 0.15 -12.84
CA LEU A 216 11.37 -0.24 -13.55
C LEU A 216 11.25 0.51 -14.89
N GLU A 217 11.52 1.81 -14.90
CA GLU A 217 11.48 2.61 -16.15
C GLU A 217 12.49 2.13 -17.19
N ALA A 218 13.71 1.81 -16.76
CA ALA A 218 14.75 1.31 -17.66
C ALA A 218 14.42 -0.06 -18.23
N VAL A 219 13.87 -0.98 -17.42
CA VAL A 219 13.53 -2.34 -17.85
C VAL A 219 12.29 -2.37 -18.74
N THR A 220 11.28 -1.56 -18.41
CA THR A 220 9.98 -1.62 -19.10
C THR A 220 9.84 -0.59 -20.22
N GLY A 221 10.68 0.43 -20.26
CA GLY A 221 10.53 1.58 -21.15
C GLY A 221 9.34 2.49 -20.81
N LYS A 222 8.69 2.29 -19.66
CA LYS A 222 7.50 3.03 -19.24
C LYS A 222 7.76 3.75 -17.91
N ASN A 223 7.19 4.94 -17.77
CA ASN A 223 7.24 5.66 -16.49
C ASN A 223 6.57 4.84 -15.37
N TRP A 224 7.16 4.80 -14.18
CA TRP A 224 6.66 4.00 -13.05
C TRP A 224 5.22 4.36 -12.65
N ARG A 225 4.80 5.63 -12.82
CA ARG A 225 3.42 6.07 -12.57
C ARG A 225 2.43 5.46 -13.55
N ALA A 226 2.85 5.39 -14.83
CA ALA A 226 2.06 4.72 -15.88
C ALA A 226 1.94 3.21 -15.61
N LEU A 227 3.01 2.58 -15.08
CA LEU A 227 2.95 1.17 -14.67
C LEU A 227 1.95 0.95 -13.51
N VAL A 228 1.92 1.84 -12.51
CA VAL A 228 0.92 1.79 -11.43
C VAL A 228 -0.50 1.87 -12.00
N GLU A 229 -0.74 2.80 -12.91
CA GLU A 229 -2.06 2.93 -13.55
C GLU A 229 -2.43 1.70 -14.38
N GLU A 230 -1.52 1.25 -15.24
CA GLU A 230 -1.78 0.18 -16.22
C GLU A 230 -1.91 -1.20 -15.57
N ARG A 231 -1.05 -1.49 -14.58
CA ARG A 231 -0.90 -2.84 -14.03
C ARG A 231 -1.56 -3.03 -12.66
N ILE A 232 -1.91 -1.95 -11.98
CA ILE A 232 -2.52 -1.98 -10.64
C ILE A 232 -3.89 -1.31 -10.68
N ALA A 233 -3.95 0.01 -10.95
CA ALA A 233 -5.18 0.77 -10.78
C ALA A 233 -6.30 0.32 -11.75
N LYS A 234 -6.01 0.27 -13.04
CA LYS A 234 -7.00 -0.12 -14.06
C LYS A 234 -7.51 -1.56 -13.90
N PRO A 235 -6.63 -2.60 -13.80
CA PRO A 235 -7.10 -3.98 -13.66
C PRO A 235 -7.93 -4.23 -12.42
N LEU A 236 -7.65 -3.52 -11.32
CA LEU A 236 -8.37 -3.65 -10.05
C LEU A 236 -9.55 -2.67 -9.91
N GLY A 237 -9.78 -1.80 -10.89
CA GLY A 237 -10.84 -0.80 -10.84
C GLY A 237 -10.67 0.21 -9.71
N LEU A 238 -9.41 0.55 -9.34
CA LEU A 238 -9.11 1.53 -8.30
C LEU A 238 -9.36 2.93 -8.85
N LYS A 239 -10.34 3.62 -8.27
CA LYS A 239 -10.87 4.87 -8.84
C LYS A 239 -10.09 6.10 -8.42
N SER A 240 -9.38 6.04 -7.32
CA SER A 240 -8.69 7.19 -6.72
C SER A 240 -7.18 7.03 -6.63
N LEU A 241 -6.65 5.81 -6.86
CA LEU A 241 -5.21 5.58 -6.83
C LEU A 241 -4.52 6.33 -7.97
N ALA A 242 -3.63 7.24 -7.60
CA ALA A 242 -2.79 7.96 -8.54
C ALA A 242 -1.50 8.45 -7.85
N ALA A 243 -0.64 9.14 -8.60
CA ALA A 243 0.63 9.66 -8.12
C ALA A 243 0.74 11.17 -8.28
N PHE A 244 1.48 11.83 -7.38
CA PHE A 244 1.95 13.19 -7.60
C PHE A 244 3.07 13.23 -8.68
N PRO A 245 3.18 14.32 -9.49
CA PRO A 245 2.42 15.57 -9.40
C PRO A 245 0.97 15.42 -9.89
N SER A 246 0.05 16.03 -9.20
CA SER A 246 -1.37 15.99 -9.52
C SER A 246 -2.07 17.26 -9.02
N LYS A 247 -3.22 17.61 -9.65
CA LYS A 247 -4.11 18.67 -9.15
C LYS A 247 -4.97 18.19 -7.96
N ALA A 248 -4.93 16.89 -7.63
CA ALA A 248 -5.66 16.35 -6.52
C ALA A 248 -5.11 16.91 -5.19
N ARG A 249 -6.05 17.21 -4.29
CA ARG A 249 -5.74 17.64 -2.94
C ARG A 249 -6.03 16.48 -1.99
N THR A 250 -5.00 16.02 -1.31
CA THR A 250 -5.15 15.05 -0.21
C THR A 250 -5.35 15.78 1.10
N ARG A 251 -5.79 15.09 2.14
CA ARG A 251 -5.84 15.67 3.49
C ARG A 251 -4.48 16.22 3.88
N PRO A 252 -4.41 17.46 4.41
CA PRO A 252 -3.20 17.99 5.03
C PRO A 252 -2.95 17.30 6.37
N GLY A 253 -1.68 17.21 6.76
CA GLY A 253 -1.29 16.70 8.07
C GLY A 253 -1.09 17.80 9.10
N PHE A 254 -1.14 17.40 10.38
CA PHE A 254 -0.96 18.29 11.53
C PHE A 254 -0.04 17.65 12.56
N ASP A 255 0.77 18.47 13.21
CA ASP A 255 1.44 18.16 14.47
C ASP A 255 0.71 18.90 15.58
N GLY A 256 -0.19 18.21 16.27
CA GLY A 256 -1.16 18.82 17.15
C GLY A 256 -2.09 19.78 16.41
N LYS A 257 -1.92 21.11 16.64
CA LYS A 257 -2.67 22.17 15.93
C LYS A 257 -1.86 22.82 14.81
N ARG A 258 -0.57 22.50 14.70
CA ARG A 258 0.31 23.09 13.72
C ARG A 258 0.18 22.36 12.38
N PRO A 259 -0.16 23.06 11.29
CA PRO A 259 -0.19 22.42 9.98
C PRO A 259 1.23 22.03 9.55
N GLU A 260 1.31 20.97 8.75
CA GLU A 260 2.56 20.54 8.12
C GLU A 260 3.17 21.60 7.22
N PRO A 261 4.49 21.55 6.97
CA PRO A 261 5.13 22.37 5.95
C PRO A 261 4.62 22.07 4.53
N SER A 262 4.80 23.02 3.61
CA SER A 262 4.44 22.86 2.19
C SER A 262 5.46 21.99 1.47
N TYR A 263 5.31 20.66 1.53
CA TYR A 263 6.12 19.71 0.76
C TYR A 263 5.76 19.75 -0.73
N ASP A 264 6.76 19.54 -1.59
CA ASP A 264 6.53 19.10 -2.96
C ASP A 264 6.38 17.57 -2.98
N LEU A 265 5.13 17.11 -2.91
CA LEU A 265 4.81 15.69 -2.77
C LEU A 265 5.28 14.84 -3.96
N ALA A 266 5.52 15.45 -5.12
CA ALA A 266 6.05 14.75 -6.28
C ALA A 266 7.49 14.28 -6.07
N THR A 267 8.25 14.99 -5.25
CA THR A 267 9.68 14.68 -5.02
C THR A 267 9.93 13.42 -4.20
N PHE A 268 8.89 12.88 -3.55
CA PHE A 268 8.96 11.55 -2.93
C PHE A 268 9.00 10.42 -3.96
N GLU A 269 8.67 10.71 -5.23
CA GLU A 269 8.76 9.78 -6.35
C GLU A 269 8.18 8.38 -6.01
N SER A 270 8.74 7.33 -6.55
CA SER A 270 8.40 5.92 -6.29
C SER A 270 8.67 5.46 -4.85
N ALA A 271 9.21 6.33 -3.99
CA ALA A 271 9.32 6.09 -2.56
C ALA A 271 8.08 6.52 -1.75
N GLY A 272 7.25 7.46 -2.27
CA GLY A 272 6.18 8.00 -1.42
C GLY A 272 5.09 8.81 -2.13
N ALA A 273 5.11 8.95 -3.45
CA ALA A 273 4.25 9.90 -4.15
C ALA A 273 2.83 9.38 -4.50
N LEU A 274 2.43 8.18 -4.08
CA LEU A 274 1.07 7.69 -4.30
C LEU A 274 0.07 8.28 -3.31
N TYR A 275 -1.16 8.41 -3.78
CA TYR A 275 -2.34 8.77 -2.99
C TYR A 275 -3.57 8.00 -3.49
N GLY A 276 -4.58 7.88 -2.63
CA GLY A 276 -5.82 7.19 -2.96
C GLY A 276 -6.73 7.09 -1.73
N SER A 277 -7.85 6.41 -1.89
CA SER A 277 -8.79 6.12 -0.80
C SER A 277 -8.34 4.95 0.05
N VAL A 278 -8.96 4.79 1.22
CA VAL A 278 -8.83 3.58 2.04
C VAL A 278 -9.35 2.36 1.28
N ASP A 279 -10.47 2.50 0.56
CA ASP A 279 -11.08 1.42 -0.24
C ASP A 279 -10.11 0.90 -1.32
N ASP A 280 -9.47 1.81 -2.05
CA ASP A 280 -8.50 1.42 -3.08
C ASP A 280 -7.29 0.67 -2.48
N LEU A 281 -6.82 1.08 -1.29
CA LEU A 281 -5.73 0.38 -0.61
C LEU A 281 -6.13 -1.04 -0.21
N LEU A 282 -7.32 -1.19 0.38
CA LEU A 282 -7.83 -2.52 0.75
C LEU A 282 -8.03 -3.43 -0.48
N ARG A 283 -8.49 -2.89 -1.61
CA ARG A 283 -8.62 -3.65 -2.87
C ARG A 283 -7.26 -4.08 -3.40
N PHE A 284 -6.25 -3.21 -3.33
CA PHE A 284 -4.87 -3.57 -3.68
C PHE A 284 -4.37 -4.72 -2.80
N ASP A 285 -4.56 -4.65 -1.50
CA ASP A 285 -4.13 -5.68 -0.55
C ASP A 285 -4.84 -7.01 -0.78
N MET A 286 -6.16 -6.99 -1.00
CA MET A 286 -6.93 -8.20 -1.31
C MET A 286 -6.50 -8.82 -2.64
N ALA A 287 -6.17 -8.02 -3.65
CA ALA A 287 -5.62 -8.51 -4.91
C ALA A 287 -4.23 -9.14 -4.74
N LEU A 288 -3.43 -8.62 -3.81
CA LEU A 288 -2.14 -9.22 -3.46
C LEU A 288 -2.31 -10.54 -2.70
N ILE A 289 -3.25 -10.61 -1.75
CA ILE A 289 -3.58 -11.86 -1.03
C ILE A 289 -4.09 -12.93 -2.01
N SER A 290 -5.01 -12.60 -2.89
CA SER A 290 -5.63 -13.54 -3.83
C SER A 290 -4.69 -14.07 -4.92
N GLY A 291 -3.52 -13.44 -5.10
CA GLY A 291 -2.59 -13.77 -6.17
C GLY A 291 -2.89 -13.10 -7.52
N SER A 292 -3.88 -12.19 -7.56
CA SER A 292 -4.23 -11.47 -8.81
C SER A 292 -3.11 -10.56 -9.31
N LEU A 293 -2.23 -10.09 -8.42
CA LEU A 293 -1.12 -9.19 -8.76
C LEU A 293 0.20 -9.93 -8.97
N LEU A 294 0.42 -11.03 -8.26
CA LEU A 294 1.67 -11.81 -8.29
C LEU A 294 1.37 -13.30 -8.20
N PRO A 295 2.07 -14.15 -8.96
CA PRO A 295 2.02 -15.59 -8.76
C PRO A 295 2.54 -15.96 -7.36
N GLU A 296 2.14 -17.12 -6.87
CA GLU A 296 2.43 -17.58 -5.50
C GLU A 296 3.93 -17.56 -5.18
N THR A 297 4.76 -18.03 -6.08
CA THR A 297 6.23 -18.05 -5.90
C THR A 297 6.82 -16.65 -5.73
N ALA A 298 6.40 -15.69 -6.55
CA ALA A 298 6.86 -14.31 -6.46
C ALA A 298 6.33 -13.63 -5.18
N ARG A 299 5.09 -13.93 -4.78
CA ARG A 299 4.50 -13.42 -3.55
C ARG A 299 5.18 -14.01 -2.30
N ALA A 300 5.51 -15.31 -2.33
CA ALA A 300 6.26 -15.95 -1.24
C ALA A 300 7.64 -15.32 -1.07
N GLU A 301 8.36 -15.08 -2.18
CA GLU A 301 9.65 -14.37 -2.18
C GLU A 301 9.50 -12.92 -1.66
N MET A 302 8.46 -12.21 -2.12
CA MET A 302 8.18 -10.83 -1.67
C MET A 302 7.91 -10.76 -0.17
N TRP A 303 7.31 -11.81 0.41
CA TRP A 303 6.94 -11.89 1.82
C TRP A 303 7.92 -12.73 2.68
N ASP A 304 9.12 -12.97 2.17
CA ASP A 304 10.19 -13.60 2.94
C ASP A 304 10.81 -12.59 3.94
N GLY A 305 10.19 -12.49 5.10
CA GLY A 305 10.69 -11.67 6.21
C GLY A 305 11.96 -12.25 6.79
N ARG A 306 12.96 -11.41 7.04
CA ARG A 306 14.24 -11.78 7.59
C ARG A 306 14.34 -11.37 9.06
N PRO A 307 14.18 -12.28 10.02
CA PRO A 307 14.25 -11.97 11.45
C PRO A 307 15.57 -11.28 11.85
N GLU A 308 16.68 -11.70 11.26
CA GLU A 308 18.01 -11.11 11.47
C GLU A 308 18.13 -9.66 11.00
N LEU A 309 17.21 -9.21 10.13
CA LEU A 309 17.10 -7.84 9.65
C LEU A 309 15.87 -7.12 10.21
N GLY A 310 15.36 -7.55 11.37
CA GLY A 310 14.15 -6.98 11.97
C GLY A 310 12.88 -7.30 11.18
N SER A 311 12.81 -8.49 10.57
CA SER A 311 11.66 -9.00 9.79
C SER A 311 11.37 -8.22 8.51
N ILE A 312 12.35 -7.49 7.97
CA ILE A 312 12.19 -6.83 6.68
C ILE A 312 12.10 -7.85 5.54
N ALA A 313 11.15 -7.63 4.66
CA ALA A 313 10.95 -8.34 3.40
C ALA A 313 11.09 -7.35 2.24
N LEU A 314 10.60 -7.69 1.04
CA LEU A 314 10.71 -6.80 -0.11
C LEU A 314 9.60 -5.75 -0.08
N GLY A 315 9.92 -4.55 0.40
CA GLY A 315 9.01 -3.40 0.47
C GLY A 315 8.14 -3.29 1.70
N GLN A 316 8.25 -4.23 2.64
CA GLN A 316 7.39 -4.32 3.82
C GLN A 316 8.06 -5.17 4.91
N TRP A 317 7.50 -5.18 6.11
CA TRP A 317 7.85 -6.13 7.17
C TRP A 317 6.92 -7.33 7.14
N VAL A 318 7.44 -8.52 7.44
CA VAL A 318 6.65 -9.74 7.56
C VAL A 318 7.08 -10.48 8.82
N PHE A 319 6.17 -10.63 9.76
CA PHE A 319 6.42 -11.23 11.06
C PHE A 319 5.16 -11.93 11.58
N GLU A 320 5.31 -12.72 12.64
CA GLU A 320 4.20 -13.30 13.38
C GLU A 320 4.02 -12.60 14.73
N ALA A 321 2.76 -12.42 15.15
CA ALA A 321 2.45 -11.88 16.47
C ALA A 321 1.25 -12.59 17.09
N PRO A 322 1.26 -12.83 18.41
CA PRO A 322 0.10 -13.30 19.14
C PRO A 322 -0.90 -12.17 19.30
N LEU A 323 -1.99 -12.23 18.54
CA LEU A 323 -3.09 -11.26 18.64
C LEU A 323 -4.10 -11.72 19.67
N LYS A 324 -4.73 -10.76 20.37
CA LYS A 324 -5.72 -11.06 21.40
C LYS A 324 -6.95 -11.75 20.83
N GLY A 325 -7.31 -12.89 21.40
CA GLY A 325 -8.46 -13.69 20.96
C GLY A 325 -8.13 -14.69 19.85
N CYS A 326 -6.89 -14.71 19.34
CA CYS A 326 -6.43 -15.71 18.41
C CYS A 326 -5.76 -16.89 19.14
N ASP A 327 -6.04 -18.11 18.70
CA ASP A 327 -5.47 -19.33 19.31
C ASP A 327 -3.98 -19.55 18.94
N LYS A 328 -3.56 -18.96 17.84
CA LYS A 328 -2.18 -19.07 17.31
C LYS A 328 -1.67 -17.70 16.87
N PRO A 329 -0.34 -17.49 16.87
CA PRO A 329 0.27 -16.33 16.25
C PRO A 329 -0.25 -16.13 14.82
N VAL A 330 -0.43 -14.88 14.42
CA VAL A 330 -0.94 -14.50 13.11
C VAL A 330 0.21 -13.92 12.31
N ARG A 331 0.37 -14.39 11.08
CA ARG A 331 1.30 -13.81 10.11
C ARG A 331 0.79 -12.45 9.65
N ILE A 332 1.65 -11.45 9.78
CA ILE A 332 1.34 -10.05 9.47
C ILE A 332 2.33 -9.53 8.44
N VAL A 333 1.81 -8.97 7.37
CA VAL A 333 2.56 -8.17 6.41
C VAL A 333 2.22 -6.71 6.71
N GLU A 334 3.19 -5.93 7.13
CA GLU A 334 3.00 -4.52 7.49
C GLU A 334 3.74 -3.60 6.55
N ARG A 335 3.06 -2.57 6.06
CA ARG A 335 3.70 -1.40 5.48
C ARG A 335 3.13 -0.14 6.10
N ARG A 336 4.03 0.68 6.63
CA ARG A 336 3.69 1.98 7.22
C ARG A 336 4.14 3.12 6.32
N GLY A 337 3.49 4.26 6.45
CA GLY A 337 3.85 5.47 5.74
C GLY A 337 3.62 6.71 6.58
N ALA A 338 4.45 7.72 6.37
CA ALA A 338 4.26 9.05 6.93
C ALA A 338 4.88 10.10 6.00
N ILE A 339 4.17 11.20 5.77
CA ILE A 339 4.69 12.42 5.14
C ILE A 339 4.00 13.59 5.85
N GLY A 340 4.79 14.46 6.43
CA GLY A 340 4.29 15.54 7.26
C GLY A 340 3.50 15.00 8.45
N GLY A 341 2.30 15.51 8.67
CA GLY A 341 1.40 15.03 9.72
C GLY A 341 0.47 13.90 9.30
N VAL A 342 0.52 13.45 8.03
CA VAL A 342 -0.30 12.30 7.58
C VAL A 342 0.46 11.02 7.84
N GLN A 343 -0.17 10.08 8.52
CA GLN A 343 0.35 8.74 8.78
C GLN A 343 -0.60 7.66 8.26
N VAL A 344 -0.04 6.51 7.89
CA VAL A 344 -0.79 5.31 7.50
C VAL A 344 -0.15 4.06 8.09
N ARG A 345 -1.01 3.13 8.51
CA ARG A 345 -0.67 1.73 8.77
C ARG A 345 -1.46 0.86 7.81
N ASN A 346 -0.75 0.04 7.05
CA ASN A 346 -1.32 -0.95 6.15
C ASN A 346 -0.90 -2.33 6.59
N PHE A 347 -1.87 -3.22 6.81
CA PHE A 347 -1.66 -4.58 7.28
C PHE A 347 -2.39 -5.57 6.39
N ILE A 348 -1.69 -6.62 6.02
CA ILE A 348 -2.24 -7.79 5.35
C ILE A 348 -2.05 -8.99 6.29
N LEU A 349 -3.11 -9.76 6.50
CA LEU A 349 -3.13 -11.02 7.25
C LEU A 349 -3.39 -12.15 6.25
N PRO A 350 -2.35 -12.69 5.58
CA PRO A 350 -2.53 -13.57 4.43
C PRO A 350 -3.32 -14.84 4.78
N ASP A 351 -3.01 -15.45 5.92
CA ASP A 351 -3.61 -16.71 6.37
C ASP A 351 -5.06 -16.53 6.85
N ARG A 352 -5.53 -15.28 6.94
CA ARG A 352 -6.89 -14.88 7.31
C ARG A 352 -7.64 -14.23 6.16
N PHE A 353 -7.02 -14.11 4.98
CA PHE A 353 -7.59 -13.37 3.86
C PHE A 353 -8.16 -12.01 4.29
N THR A 354 -7.40 -11.29 5.10
CA THR A 354 -7.85 -10.03 5.69
C THR A 354 -6.84 -8.93 5.45
N ALA A 355 -7.33 -7.75 5.06
CA ALA A 355 -6.55 -6.52 4.95
C ALA A 355 -7.12 -5.47 5.91
N VAL A 356 -6.25 -4.68 6.52
CA VAL A 356 -6.61 -3.62 7.48
C VAL A 356 -5.78 -2.38 7.19
N ALA A 357 -6.43 -1.23 7.03
CA ALA A 357 -5.75 0.04 6.83
C ALA A 357 -6.28 1.10 7.81
N ALA A 358 -5.37 1.94 8.30
CA ALA A 358 -5.73 3.09 9.13
C ALA A 358 -4.87 4.30 8.76
N PHE A 359 -5.53 5.41 8.46
CA PHE A 359 -4.94 6.70 8.10
C PHE A 359 -5.31 7.76 9.11
N THR A 360 -4.37 8.60 9.49
CA THR A 360 -4.64 9.79 10.30
C THR A 360 -3.93 11.01 9.74
N ASP A 361 -4.50 12.18 9.97
CA ASP A 361 -3.89 13.48 9.69
C ASP A 361 -3.16 14.07 10.91
N GLN A 362 -2.97 13.27 11.96
CA GLN A 362 -2.30 13.65 13.21
C GLN A 362 -0.90 13.03 13.26
N GLY A 363 0.14 13.83 13.03
CA GLY A 363 1.53 13.37 12.99
C GLY A 363 2.06 12.85 14.33
N ASN A 364 1.43 13.25 15.44
CA ASN A 364 1.76 12.81 16.79
C ASN A 364 0.90 11.64 17.29
N PHE A 365 0.03 11.06 16.44
CA PHE A 365 -0.74 9.88 16.84
C PHE A 365 0.17 8.67 16.99
N ASP A 366 0.10 8.02 18.16
CA ASP A 366 0.85 6.80 18.43
C ASP A 366 0.04 5.55 18.03
N PHE A 367 0.44 4.94 16.94
CA PHE A 367 -0.14 3.67 16.49
C PHE A 367 0.29 2.48 17.36
N GLY A 368 1.39 2.60 18.12
CA GLY A 368 2.02 1.48 18.81
C GLY A 368 2.62 0.46 17.84
N GLU A 369 3.38 -0.47 18.39
CA GLU A 369 4.02 -1.55 17.64
C GLU A 369 3.35 -2.89 17.96
N VAL A 370 2.94 -3.63 16.93
CA VAL A 370 2.16 -4.88 17.09
C VAL A 370 2.90 -5.91 17.95
N TRP A 371 4.21 -6.03 17.78
CA TRP A 371 5.03 -6.98 18.54
C TRP A 371 5.17 -6.67 20.04
N GLN A 372 4.75 -5.47 20.48
CA GLN A 372 4.70 -5.12 21.90
C GLN A 372 3.47 -5.71 22.63
N GLY A 373 2.53 -6.32 21.90
CA GLY A 373 1.33 -6.93 22.46
C GLY A 373 0.32 -5.91 23.03
N GLN A 374 0.45 -4.64 22.65
CA GLN A 374 -0.40 -3.54 23.09
C GLN A 374 -0.36 -2.37 22.09
N GLY A 375 -1.24 -1.40 22.25
CA GLY A 375 -1.30 -0.21 21.39
C GLY A 375 -2.45 -0.28 20.40
N PHE A 376 -2.62 0.81 19.64
CA PHE A 376 -3.72 0.94 18.69
C PHE A 376 -3.67 -0.14 17.60
N SER A 377 -2.49 -0.33 16.97
CA SER A 377 -2.32 -1.33 15.89
C SER A 377 -2.60 -2.74 16.37
N PHE A 378 -2.09 -3.11 17.56
CA PHE A 378 -2.35 -4.41 18.17
C PHE A 378 -3.83 -4.64 18.45
N ASP A 379 -4.50 -3.66 19.09
CA ASP A 379 -5.92 -3.75 19.41
C ASP A 379 -6.78 -3.85 18.12
N LEU A 380 -6.47 -3.03 17.09
CA LEU A 380 -7.18 -3.04 15.81
C LEU A 380 -7.03 -4.36 15.08
N LEU A 381 -5.80 -4.90 15.00
CA LEU A 381 -5.55 -6.18 14.36
C LEU A 381 -6.18 -7.34 15.12
N SER A 382 -6.18 -7.30 16.46
CA SER A 382 -6.85 -8.31 17.28
C SER A 382 -8.36 -8.35 17.00
N LEU A 383 -9.00 -7.18 16.86
CA LEU A 383 -10.40 -7.10 16.46
C LEU A 383 -10.63 -7.64 15.04
N ALA A 384 -9.76 -7.28 14.10
CA ALA A 384 -9.89 -7.67 12.70
C ALA A 384 -9.64 -9.18 12.47
N ALA A 385 -8.65 -9.74 13.15
CA ALA A 385 -8.23 -11.13 12.95
C ALA A 385 -9.10 -12.15 13.68
N CYS A 386 -9.58 -11.80 14.89
CA CYS A 386 -10.20 -12.77 15.81
C CYS A 386 -11.48 -12.26 16.46
N GLY A 387 -11.86 -11.01 16.25
CA GLY A 387 -13.10 -10.41 16.73
C GLY A 387 -14.25 -10.48 15.73
N VAL A 388 -13.97 -10.78 14.47
CA VAL A 388 -14.99 -10.98 13.41
C VAL A 388 -14.98 -12.46 13.05
N PRO A 389 -16.10 -13.19 13.17
CA PRO A 389 -16.18 -14.57 12.68
C PRO A 389 -15.79 -14.62 11.20
N THR A 390 -14.78 -15.42 10.86
CA THR A 390 -14.52 -15.79 9.47
C THR A 390 -15.62 -16.78 9.05
N PRO A 391 -16.20 -16.62 7.84
CA PRO A 391 -17.24 -17.53 7.34
C PRO A 391 -16.73 -18.95 7.16
#